data_ff763e90ad0924701fc7b08e117571c7
#
_entry.id   ff763e90ad0924701fc7b08e117571c7
#
_cell.length_a   1.000
_cell.length_b   1.000
_cell.length_c   1.000
_cell.angle_alpha   90.00
_cell.angle_beta   90.00
_cell.angle_gamma   90.00
#
_symmetry.space_group_name_H-M   'P 1'
#
loop_
_entity.id
_entity.type
_entity.pdbx_description
1 polymer ?
#
loop_
_entity_poly.entity_id
_entity_poly.type
_entity_poly.pdbx_seq_one_letter_code
_entity_poly.pdbx_strand_id
1 'polypeptide(L)'
;MSNDSQLLKIQDLYACIDDTSILKGINLEIKPGEIHAIMGRNGSGKTTTANIIMGHPDYEVESGTVELNGENLLEMETWERAREGVFLSFQYPQSVPGLQVGNFLRKSVAAILGEEAAKGKEFRNKLKESMKELDIPSSFLGRYVNDGFSGGEKKRFEILQLMLMKPKLAILDETDSGLDIDGI
;
A
#
# COMPACT_ATOMS: atom_id res chain seq x y z
N MET A 1 -18.34 -13.69 -23.68
CA MET A 1 -18.58 -13.80 -22.23
C MET A 1 -17.62 -12.80 -21.60
N SER A 2 -18.11 -11.65 -21.17
CA SER A 2 -17.33 -10.64 -20.48
C SER A 2 -16.88 -11.25 -19.16
N ASN A 3 -15.57 -11.43 -19.03
CA ASN A 3 -14.95 -11.81 -17.76
C ASN A 3 -15.10 -10.61 -16.82
N ASP A 4 -16.16 -10.57 -16.04
CA ASP A 4 -16.46 -9.55 -15.04
C ASP A 4 -15.61 -9.87 -13.79
N SER A 5 -14.29 -9.97 -13.99
CA SER A 5 -13.33 -10.31 -12.93
C SER A 5 -13.22 -9.11 -11.98
N GLN A 6 -13.73 -9.28 -10.77
CA GLN A 6 -13.54 -8.33 -9.69
C GLN A 6 -12.08 -8.40 -9.22
N LEU A 7 -11.45 -7.24 -9.00
CA LEU A 7 -10.12 -7.16 -8.41
C LEU A 7 -10.21 -7.35 -6.89
N LEU A 8 -11.02 -6.53 -6.23
CA LEU A 8 -11.30 -6.61 -4.79
C LEU A 8 -12.79 -6.82 -4.57
N LYS A 9 -13.14 -7.75 -3.68
CA LYS A 9 -14.49 -7.99 -3.24
C LYS A 9 -14.54 -8.13 -1.73
N ILE A 10 -15.33 -7.29 -1.09
CA ILE A 10 -15.63 -7.32 0.34
C ILE A 10 -17.12 -7.55 0.50
N GLN A 11 -17.51 -8.54 1.30
CA GLN A 11 -18.91 -8.85 1.55
C GLN A 11 -19.18 -8.98 3.05
N ASP A 12 -20.17 -8.23 3.54
CA ASP A 12 -20.69 -8.25 4.90
C ASP A 12 -19.58 -8.28 5.96
N LEU A 13 -18.54 -7.41 5.79
CA LEU A 13 -17.39 -7.38 6.65
C LEU A 13 -17.72 -6.69 7.98
N TYR A 14 -17.65 -7.46 9.05
CA TYR A 14 -17.74 -6.98 10.44
C TYR A 14 -16.39 -7.17 11.12
N ALA A 15 -15.94 -6.15 11.85
CA ALA A 15 -14.66 -6.21 12.55
C ALA A 15 -14.62 -5.32 13.78
N CYS A 16 -13.79 -5.71 14.74
CA CYS A 16 -13.58 -5.02 16.01
C CYS A 16 -12.09 -4.74 16.28
N ILE A 17 -11.84 -3.89 17.25
CA ILE A 17 -10.58 -3.70 17.96
C ILE A 17 -10.88 -3.65 19.45
N ASP A 18 -10.15 -4.40 20.27
CA ASP A 18 -10.37 -4.45 21.72
C ASP A 18 -11.86 -4.59 22.09
N ASP A 19 -12.56 -5.59 21.51
CA ASP A 19 -14.00 -5.86 21.68
C ASP A 19 -14.94 -4.71 21.24
N THR A 20 -14.40 -3.64 20.63
CA THR A 20 -15.19 -2.53 20.12
C THR A 20 -15.48 -2.72 18.63
N SER A 21 -16.75 -2.97 18.28
CA SER A 21 -17.17 -3.12 16.88
C SER A 21 -17.01 -1.81 16.11
N ILE A 22 -16.19 -1.84 15.03
CA ILE A 22 -15.89 -0.69 14.18
C ILE A 22 -16.56 -0.84 12.81
N LEU A 23 -16.38 -1.99 12.15
CA LEU A 23 -17.03 -2.26 10.86
C LEU A 23 -18.32 -3.03 11.08
N LYS A 24 -19.39 -2.59 10.42
CA LYS A 24 -20.74 -3.07 10.62
C LYS A 24 -21.40 -3.48 9.30
N GLY A 25 -20.80 -4.45 8.60
CA GLY A 25 -21.31 -4.98 7.34
C GLY A 25 -20.89 -4.16 6.12
N ILE A 26 -19.57 -3.94 5.96
CA ILE A 26 -19.02 -3.26 4.78
C ILE A 26 -19.14 -4.16 3.56
N ASN A 27 -19.64 -3.58 2.47
CA ASN A 27 -19.66 -4.19 1.15
C ASN A 27 -18.95 -3.27 0.15
N LEU A 28 -18.00 -3.80 -0.61
CA LEU A 28 -17.23 -3.05 -1.59
C LEU A 28 -16.78 -3.98 -2.72
N GLU A 29 -16.98 -3.54 -3.95
CA GLU A 29 -16.48 -4.23 -5.14
C GLU A 29 -15.68 -3.26 -5.99
N ILE A 30 -14.47 -3.66 -6.40
CA ILE A 30 -13.58 -2.88 -7.26
C ILE A 30 -13.13 -3.75 -8.42
N LYS A 31 -13.25 -3.21 -9.64
CA LYS A 31 -12.76 -3.87 -10.86
C LYS A 31 -11.35 -3.40 -11.21
N PRO A 32 -10.59 -4.16 -12.01
CA PRO A 32 -9.29 -3.70 -12.51
C PRO A 32 -9.40 -2.35 -13.22
N GLY A 33 -8.51 -1.41 -12.87
CA GLY A 33 -8.45 -0.07 -13.47
C GLY A 33 -9.45 0.94 -12.92
N GLU A 34 -10.28 0.57 -11.93
CA GLU A 34 -11.17 1.51 -11.27
C GLU A 34 -10.44 2.27 -10.14
N ILE A 35 -10.90 3.50 -9.90
CA ILE A 35 -10.49 4.32 -8.76
C ILE A 35 -11.73 4.56 -7.90
N HIS A 36 -11.66 4.14 -6.65
CA HIS A 36 -12.72 4.31 -5.67
C HIS A 36 -12.28 5.25 -4.56
N ALA A 37 -13.06 6.30 -4.29
CA ALA A 37 -12.84 7.19 -3.15
C ALA A 37 -13.80 6.82 -2.02
N ILE A 38 -13.23 6.34 -0.89
CA ILE A 38 -14.01 6.04 0.32
C ILE A 38 -14.09 7.30 1.17
N MET A 39 -15.28 7.88 1.29
CA MET A 39 -15.51 9.10 2.07
C MET A 39 -16.36 8.80 3.30
N GLY A 40 -16.12 9.57 4.36
CA GLY A 40 -16.86 9.44 5.61
C GLY A 40 -16.24 10.26 6.73
N ARG A 41 -17.00 10.45 7.83
CA ARG A 41 -16.54 11.17 9.02
C ARG A 41 -15.36 10.43 9.66
N ASN A 42 -14.57 11.15 10.48
CA ASN A 42 -13.55 10.53 11.32
C ASN A 42 -14.19 9.47 12.23
N GLY A 43 -13.55 8.30 12.35
CA GLY A 43 -14.09 7.16 13.07
C GLY A 43 -15.12 6.32 12.31
N SER A 44 -15.35 6.55 11.00
CA SER A 44 -16.29 5.75 10.20
C SER A 44 -15.71 4.40 9.70
N GLY A 45 -14.47 4.06 10.06
CA GLY A 45 -13.86 2.77 9.69
C GLY A 45 -13.03 2.78 8.40
N LYS A 46 -12.75 3.94 7.77
CA LYS A 46 -11.94 4.01 6.53
C LYS A 46 -10.56 3.38 6.69
N THR A 47 -9.76 3.89 7.63
CA THR A 47 -8.43 3.35 7.98
C THR A 47 -8.50 1.92 8.49
N THR A 48 -9.55 1.57 9.24
CA THR A 48 -9.79 0.20 9.70
C THR A 48 -9.96 -0.76 8.53
N THR A 49 -10.77 -0.39 7.53
CA THR A 49 -10.95 -1.21 6.31
C THR A 49 -9.63 -1.40 5.58
N ALA A 50 -8.83 -0.34 5.41
CA ALA A 50 -7.50 -0.41 4.80
C ALA A 50 -6.56 -1.37 5.55
N ASN A 51 -6.52 -1.26 6.87
CA ASN A 51 -5.68 -2.10 7.73
C ASN A 51 -6.11 -3.57 7.71
N ILE A 52 -7.41 -3.87 7.69
CA ILE A 52 -7.91 -5.25 7.59
C ILE A 52 -7.54 -5.85 6.23
N ILE A 53 -7.67 -5.12 5.13
CA ILE A 53 -7.24 -5.59 3.81
C ILE A 53 -5.73 -5.91 3.82
N MET A 54 -4.92 -5.11 4.53
CA MET A 54 -3.48 -5.35 4.64
C MET A 54 -3.11 -6.42 5.68
N GLY A 55 -4.03 -6.81 6.58
CA GLY A 55 -3.79 -7.84 7.61
C GLY A 55 -3.09 -7.29 8.84
N HIS A 56 -3.46 -6.09 9.28
CA HIS A 56 -2.92 -5.52 10.52
C HIS A 56 -3.41 -6.33 11.73
N PRO A 57 -2.52 -6.76 12.64
CA PRO A 57 -2.84 -7.72 13.70
C PRO A 57 -3.77 -7.20 14.79
N ASP A 58 -3.92 -5.88 14.94
CA ASP A 58 -4.76 -5.27 15.97
C ASP A 58 -6.26 -5.38 15.68
N TYR A 59 -6.64 -5.80 14.46
CA TYR A 59 -8.04 -5.88 14.05
C TYR A 59 -8.49 -7.33 13.94
N GLU A 60 -9.61 -7.63 14.58
CA GLU A 60 -10.25 -8.94 14.53
C GLU A 60 -11.46 -8.89 13.60
N VAL A 61 -11.49 -9.80 12.62
CA VAL A 61 -12.63 -9.96 11.73
C VAL A 61 -13.63 -10.91 12.36
N GLU A 62 -14.83 -10.39 12.67
CA GLU A 62 -15.91 -11.17 13.28
C GLU A 62 -16.66 -12.00 12.25
N SER A 63 -16.89 -11.42 11.05
CA SER A 63 -17.56 -12.12 9.93
C SER A 63 -17.37 -11.39 8.62
N GLY A 64 -17.74 -12.03 7.52
CA GLY A 64 -17.63 -11.53 6.16
C GLY A 64 -16.44 -12.09 5.41
N THR A 65 -16.23 -11.61 4.17
CA THR A 65 -15.13 -12.04 3.31
C THR A 65 -14.40 -10.86 2.70
N VAL A 66 -13.10 -11.05 2.45
CA VAL A 66 -12.25 -10.11 1.72
C VAL A 66 -11.45 -10.90 0.70
N GLU A 67 -11.76 -10.73 -0.58
CA GLU A 67 -11.14 -11.47 -1.68
C GLU A 67 -10.39 -10.54 -2.63
N LEU A 68 -9.19 -10.92 -3.04
CA LEU A 68 -8.41 -10.26 -4.10
C LEU A 68 -8.23 -11.24 -5.26
N ASN A 69 -8.76 -10.93 -6.45
CA ASN A 69 -8.79 -11.81 -7.60
C ASN A 69 -9.36 -13.22 -7.31
N GLY A 70 -10.29 -13.32 -6.35
CA GLY A 70 -10.90 -14.58 -5.92
C GLY A 70 -10.14 -15.34 -4.83
N GLU A 71 -8.97 -14.82 -4.39
CA GLU A 71 -8.20 -15.39 -3.29
C GLU A 71 -8.59 -14.73 -1.96
N ASN A 72 -8.83 -15.52 -0.92
CA ASN A 72 -9.25 -15.03 0.39
C ASN A 72 -8.08 -14.38 1.14
N LEU A 73 -8.10 -13.04 1.26
CA LEU A 73 -7.05 -12.30 1.96
C LEU A 73 -7.05 -12.57 3.47
N LEU A 74 -8.18 -12.94 4.08
CA LEU A 74 -8.26 -13.14 5.52
C LEU A 74 -7.45 -14.35 6.01
N GLU A 75 -7.17 -15.30 5.12
CA GLU A 75 -6.33 -16.47 5.40
C GLU A 75 -4.83 -16.24 5.17
N MET A 76 -4.47 -15.07 4.63
CA MET A 76 -3.09 -14.72 4.29
C MET A 76 -2.42 -13.87 5.36
N GLU A 77 -1.15 -14.13 5.61
CA GLU A 77 -0.29 -13.24 6.38
C GLU A 77 -0.02 -11.91 5.63
N THR A 78 0.31 -10.85 6.35
CA THR A 78 0.57 -9.51 5.77
C THR A 78 1.57 -9.55 4.60
N TRP A 79 2.64 -10.32 4.71
CA TRP A 79 3.65 -10.43 3.65
C TRP A 79 3.15 -11.21 2.43
N GLU A 80 2.21 -12.14 2.58
CA GLU A 80 1.57 -12.86 1.48
C GLU A 80 0.67 -11.92 0.69
N ARG A 81 -0.15 -11.10 1.40
CA ARG A 81 -0.99 -10.07 0.77
C ARG A 81 -0.17 -9.07 -0.04
N ALA A 82 0.99 -8.66 0.49
CA ALA A 82 1.91 -7.79 -0.25
C ALA A 82 2.44 -8.47 -1.54
N ARG A 83 2.73 -9.77 -1.50
CA ARG A 83 3.13 -10.55 -2.68
C ARG A 83 1.99 -10.73 -3.69
N GLU A 84 0.76 -10.87 -3.21
CA GLU A 84 -0.42 -10.86 -4.08
C GLU A 84 -0.67 -9.51 -4.75
N GLY A 85 0.04 -8.48 -4.32
CA GLY A 85 0.03 -7.15 -4.93
C GLY A 85 -0.86 -6.14 -4.21
N VAL A 86 -1.11 -6.32 -2.91
CA VAL A 86 -1.70 -5.28 -2.07
C VAL A 86 -0.61 -4.31 -1.62
N PHE A 87 -0.86 -3.03 -1.74
CA PHE A 87 -0.01 -1.95 -1.24
C PHE A 87 -0.84 -1.00 -0.38
N LEU A 88 -0.33 -0.63 0.79
CA LEU A 88 -0.92 0.37 1.67
C LEU A 88 0.07 1.53 1.87
N SER A 89 -0.36 2.73 1.49
CA SER A 89 0.30 3.98 1.88
C SER A 89 -0.19 4.38 3.26
N PHE A 90 0.73 4.42 4.23
CA PHE A 90 0.39 4.75 5.62
C PHE A 90 0.24 6.26 5.80
N GLN A 91 -0.74 6.67 6.58
CA GLN A 91 -0.91 8.07 7.01
C GLN A 91 0.37 8.61 7.70
N TYR A 92 1.02 7.79 8.50
CA TYR A 92 2.26 8.10 9.22
C TYR A 92 3.35 7.06 8.96
N PRO A 93 4.09 7.14 7.83
CA PRO A 93 5.15 6.20 7.54
C PRO A 93 6.25 6.23 8.61
N GLN A 94 6.52 5.08 9.21
CA GLN A 94 7.53 4.94 10.26
C GLN A 94 8.95 5.06 9.71
N SER A 95 9.85 5.66 10.50
CA SER A 95 11.27 5.66 10.19
C SER A 95 11.91 4.33 10.53
N VAL A 96 12.86 3.88 9.70
CA VAL A 96 13.63 2.66 9.93
C VAL A 96 15.12 3.00 9.96
N PRO A 97 15.67 3.40 11.12
CA PRO A 97 17.08 3.75 11.25
C PRO A 97 17.97 2.56 10.86
N GLY A 98 19.05 2.85 10.13
CA GLY A 98 20.00 1.83 9.67
C GLY A 98 19.62 1.12 8.38
N LEU A 99 18.38 1.19 7.92
CA LEU A 99 17.95 0.62 6.63
C LEU A 99 18.00 1.69 5.53
N GLN A 100 18.97 1.60 4.64
CA GLN A 100 19.08 2.52 3.51
C GLN A 100 17.96 2.32 2.49
N VAL A 101 17.45 3.43 1.93
CA VAL A 101 16.40 3.47 0.89
C VAL A 101 16.73 2.56 -0.29
N GLY A 102 17.95 2.62 -0.82
CA GLY A 102 18.36 1.78 -1.94
C GLY A 102 18.28 0.27 -1.65
N ASN A 103 18.68 -0.13 -0.44
CA ASN A 103 18.60 -1.52 0.00
C ASN A 103 17.15 -1.95 0.25
N PHE A 104 16.35 -1.08 0.86
CA PHE A 104 14.92 -1.31 1.07
C PHE A 104 14.21 -1.55 -0.26
N LEU A 105 14.31 -0.62 -1.23
CA LEU A 105 13.64 -0.73 -2.52
C LEU A 105 14.03 -2.02 -3.26
N ARG A 106 15.34 -2.35 -3.30
CA ARG A 106 15.80 -3.57 -3.94
C ARG A 106 15.23 -4.82 -3.29
N LYS A 107 15.24 -4.89 -1.95
CA LYS A 107 14.70 -6.05 -1.22
C LYS A 107 13.18 -6.16 -1.37
N SER A 108 12.45 -5.05 -1.36
CA SER A 108 11.00 -5.05 -1.55
C SER A 108 10.61 -5.51 -2.95
N VAL A 109 11.30 -5.01 -3.99
CA VAL A 109 11.07 -5.47 -5.37
C VAL A 109 11.40 -6.96 -5.51
N ALA A 110 12.49 -7.43 -4.90
CA ALA A 110 12.85 -8.85 -4.91
C ALA A 110 11.78 -9.73 -4.22
N ALA A 111 11.23 -9.26 -3.10
CA ALA A 111 10.22 -9.99 -2.35
C ALA A 111 8.87 -10.09 -3.08
N ILE A 112 8.50 -9.05 -3.83
CA ILE A 112 7.19 -8.95 -4.50
C ILE A 112 7.24 -9.47 -5.93
N LEU A 113 8.26 -9.05 -6.71
CA LEU A 113 8.37 -9.36 -8.15
C LEU A 113 9.41 -10.43 -8.47
N GLY A 114 10.08 -10.97 -7.44
CA GLY A 114 11.14 -11.97 -7.58
C GLY A 114 12.54 -11.38 -7.68
N GLU A 115 13.52 -12.20 -7.31
CA GLU A 115 14.94 -11.81 -7.23
C GLU A 115 15.50 -11.23 -8.55
N GLU A 116 15.07 -11.76 -9.68
CA GLU A 116 15.57 -11.31 -11.00
C GLU A 116 15.10 -9.88 -11.33
N ALA A 117 13.87 -9.51 -10.90
CA ALA A 117 13.34 -8.15 -11.09
C ALA A 117 14.12 -7.07 -10.30
N ALA A 118 14.81 -7.47 -9.24
CA ALA A 118 15.61 -6.59 -8.37
C ALA A 118 17.11 -6.55 -8.74
N LYS A 119 17.51 -7.19 -9.83
CA LYS A 119 18.91 -7.33 -10.23
C LYS A 119 19.21 -6.65 -11.58
N GLY A 120 20.47 -6.52 -11.85
CA GLY A 120 20.98 -6.14 -13.16
C GLY A 120 20.82 -4.67 -13.55
N LYS A 121 20.96 -4.44 -14.86
CA LYS A 121 20.92 -3.08 -15.45
C LYS A 121 19.48 -2.58 -15.57
N GLU A 122 18.54 -3.45 -15.78
CA GLU A 122 17.13 -3.13 -15.97
C GLU A 122 16.53 -2.50 -14.72
N PHE A 123 16.68 -3.14 -13.55
CA PHE A 123 16.25 -2.56 -12.27
C PHE A 123 16.88 -1.19 -12.01
N ARG A 124 18.23 -1.07 -12.25
CA ARG A 124 18.92 0.20 -12.02
C ARG A 124 18.44 1.31 -12.95
N ASN A 125 18.14 0.98 -14.21
CA ASN A 125 17.60 1.95 -15.15
C ASN A 125 16.20 2.40 -14.73
N LYS A 126 15.30 1.46 -14.44
CA LYS A 126 13.93 1.74 -13.97
C LYS A 126 13.95 2.60 -12.70
N LEU A 127 14.80 2.27 -11.72
CA LEU A 127 14.95 3.05 -10.50
C LEU A 127 15.40 4.50 -10.81
N LYS A 128 16.42 4.69 -11.67
CA LYS A 128 16.89 6.01 -12.07
C LYS A 128 15.83 6.82 -12.82
N GLU A 129 15.10 6.20 -13.73
CA GLU A 129 14.03 6.85 -14.48
C GLU A 129 12.91 7.30 -13.56
N SER A 130 12.42 6.41 -12.68
CA SER A 130 11.39 6.75 -11.70
C SER A 130 11.83 7.86 -10.73
N MET A 131 13.08 7.82 -10.26
CA MET A 131 13.62 8.88 -9.40
C MET A 131 13.69 10.23 -10.13
N LYS A 132 14.09 10.22 -11.41
CA LYS A 132 14.13 11.44 -12.24
C LYS A 132 12.74 12.03 -12.44
N GLU A 133 11.75 11.20 -12.71
CA GLU A 133 10.34 11.60 -12.90
C GLU A 133 9.75 12.25 -11.64
N LEU A 134 10.22 11.82 -10.45
CA LEU A 134 9.79 12.33 -9.16
C LEU A 134 10.70 13.41 -8.56
N ASP A 135 11.67 13.93 -9.31
CA ASP A 135 12.68 14.89 -8.83
C ASP A 135 13.39 14.43 -7.53
N ILE A 136 13.68 13.13 -7.44
CA ILE A 136 14.42 12.55 -6.31
C ILE A 136 15.91 12.47 -6.65
N PRO A 137 16.80 13.15 -5.91
CA PRO A 137 18.24 13.10 -6.17
C PRO A 137 18.83 11.73 -5.81
N SER A 138 19.89 11.32 -6.52
CA SER A 138 20.54 10.01 -6.29
C SER A 138 21.09 9.82 -4.88
N SER A 139 21.47 10.90 -4.19
CA SER A 139 21.90 10.89 -2.79
C SER A 139 20.82 10.36 -1.83
N PHE A 140 19.56 10.42 -2.23
CA PHE A 140 18.43 9.92 -1.45
C PHE A 140 18.53 8.42 -1.14
N LEU A 141 19.11 7.63 -2.06
CA LEU A 141 19.27 6.18 -1.90
C LEU A 141 20.18 5.78 -0.71
N GLY A 142 21.06 6.66 -0.29
CA GLY A 142 21.94 6.43 0.86
C GLY A 142 21.35 6.83 2.21
N ARG A 143 20.21 7.54 2.22
CA ARG A 143 19.51 7.93 3.45
C ARG A 143 18.78 6.73 4.06
N TYR A 144 18.47 6.78 5.34
CA TYR A 144 17.65 5.78 5.99
C TYR A 144 16.16 6.02 5.71
N VAL A 145 15.41 4.92 5.61
CA VAL A 145 13.97 4.94 5.27
C VAL A 145 13.19 5.83 6.24
N ASN A 146 12.54 6.85 5.71
CA ASN A 146 11.73 7.84 6.40
C ASN A 146 12.43 8.62 7.54
N ASP A 147 13.75 8.45 7.71
CA ASP A 147 14.50 9.12 8.76
C ASP A 147 14.86 10.55 8.32
N GLY A 148 14.29 11.53 9.03
CA GLY A 148 14.45 12.95 8.72
C GLY A 148 13.87 13.37 7.36
N PHE A 149 12.94 12.63 6.76
CA PHE A 149 12.28 13.04 5.54
C PHE A 149 11.24 14.12 5.81
N SER A 150 11.22 15.14 4.95
CA SER A 150 10.09 16.07 4.89
C SER A 150 8.81 15.38 4.42
N GLY A 151 7.64 15.99 4.62
CA GLY A 151 6.36 15.45 4.14
C GLY A 151 6.37 15.17 2.63
N GLY A 152 6.89 16.11 1.82
CA GLY A 152 7.02 15.92 0.38
C GLY A 152 8.00 14.81 -0.01
N GLU A 153 9.10 14.61 0.73
CA GLU A 153 10.03 13.50 0.50
C GLU A 153 9.39 12.14 0.82
N LYS A 154 8.62 12.05 1.89
CA LYS A 154 7.88 10.83 2.24
C LYS A 154 6.90 10.45 1.14
N LYS A 155 6.12 11.42 0.62
CA LYS A 155 5.17 11.17 -0.47
C LYS A 155 5.85 10.75 -1.77
N ARG A 156 6.89 11.46 -2.19
CA ARG A 156 7.67 11.04 -3.37
C ARG A 156 8.26 9.65 -3.20
N PHE A 157 8.69 9.30 -1.99
CA PHE A 157 9.20 7.96 -1.70
C PHE A 157 8.10 6.88 -1.78
N GLU A 158 6.88 7.16 -1.35
CA GLU A 158 5.74 6.24 -1.52
C GLU A 158 5.38 6.05 -3.00
N ILE A 159 5.32 7.14 -3.77
CA ILE A 159 5.09 7.06 -5.21
C ILE A 159 6.20 6.25 -5.91
N LEU A 160 7.45 6.45 -5.51
CA LEU A 160 8.58 5.65 -6.03
C LEU A 160 8.40 4.16 -5.76
N GLN A 161 7.90 3.79 -4.58
CA GLN A 161 7.58 2.40 -4.25
C GLN A 161 6.47 1.86 -5.16
N LEU A 162 5.37 2.60 -5.38
CA LEU A 162 4.28 2.21 -6.29
C LEU A 162 4.79 2.00 -7.72
N MET A 163 5.63 2.90 -8.24
CA MET A 163 6.20 2.79 -9.59
C MET A 163 7.09 1.57 -9.77
N LEU A 164 7.82 1.17 -8.73
CA LEU A 164 8.74 0.04 -8.78
C LEU A 164 8.03 -1.29 -8.56
N MET A 165 7.12 -1.38 -7.60
CA MET A 165 6.45 -2.61 -7.16
C MET A 165 5.24 -2.95 -8.03
N LYS A 166 4.57 -1.94 -8.64
CA LYS A 166 3.39 -2.11 -9.50
C LYS A 166 2.29 -2.96 -8.85
N PRO A 167 1.76 -2.56 -7.70
CA PRO A 167 0.74 -3.34 -7.02
C PRO A 167 -0.52 -3.50 -7.89
N LYS A 168 -1.28 -4.58 -7.66
CA LYS A 168 -2.60 -4.80 -8.27
C LYS A 168 -3.65 -3.91 -7.61
N LEU A 169 -3.55 -3.75 -6.28
CA LEU A 169 -4.40 -2.90 -5.45
C LEU A 169 -3.53 -1.93 -4.65
N ALA A 170 -3.71 -0.63 -4.87
CA ALA A 170 -3.09 0.41 -4.05
C ALA A 170 -4.15 1.09 -3.17
N ILE A 171 -3.96 1.06 -1.86
CA ILE A 171 -4.79 1.73 -0.88
C ILE A 171 -4.02 2.95 -0.39
N LEU A 172 -4.59 4.14 -0.56
CA LEU A 172 -3.98 5.41 -0.21
C LEU A 172 -4.79 6.04 0.92
N ASP A 173 -4.29 5.97 2.16
CA ASP A 173 -4.98 6.50 3.33
C ASP A 173 -4.45 7.91 3.66
N GLU A 174 -5.29 8.94 3.41
CA GLU A 174 -5.00 10.36 3.67
C GLU A 174 -3.63 10.85 3.16
N THR A 175 -3.24 10.44 1.95
CA THR A 175 -1.94 10.79 1.35
C THR A 175 -1.75 12.28 1.10
N ASP A 176 -2.81 13.07 1.12
CA ASP A 176 -2.85 14.52 0.93
C ASP A 176 -2.79 15.32 2.25
N SER A 177 -2.90 14.66 3.41
CA SER A 177 -2.74 15.32 4.71
C SER A 177 -1.31 15.86 4.86
N GLY A 178 -1.17 17.20 4.95
CA GLY A 178 0.12 17.89 5.11
C GLY A 178 0.86 18.26 3.82
N LEU A 179 0.21 18.21 2.65
CA LEU A 179 0.68 18.95 1.48
C LEU A 179 0.24 20.42 1.59
N ASP A 180 1.18 21.34 1.44
CA ASP A 180 0.86 22.71 1.10
C ASP A 180 0.17 22.75 -0.28
N ILE A 181 -0.77 23.68 -0.46
CA ILE A 181 -1.56 23.84 -1.70
C ILE A 181 -0.66 23.99 -2.95
N ASP A 182 0.58 24.45 -2.76
CA ASP A 182 1.59 24.62 -3.81
C ASP A 182 2.36 23.33 -4.17
N GLY A 183 2.02 22.20 -3.55
CA GLY A 183 2.69 20.90 -3.74
C GLY A 183 1.90 19.88 -4.56
N ILE A 184 0.79 20.31 -5.21
CA ILE A 184 -0.04 19.46 -6.08
C ILE A 184 0.23 19.80 -7.55
#